data_f6fefc3ee95e2c11990ddbab126f1b2a
#
_entry.id   f6fefc3ee95e2c11990ddbab126f1b2a
#
_cell.length_a   1.000
_cell.length_b   1.000
_cell.length_c   1.000
_cell.angle_alpha   90.00
_cell.angle_beta   90.00
_cell.angle_gamma   90.00
#
_symmetry.space_group_name_H-M   'P 1'
#
loop_
_entity.id
_entity.type
_entity.pdbx_description
1 polymer ?
#
loop_
_entity_poly.entity_id
_entity_poly.type
_entity_poly.pdbx_seq_one_letter_code
_entity_poly.pdbx_strand_id
1 'polypeptide(L)'
;MQGNGCRRAILTARAYKFLVLATLVWSVIQGSTAIAQQPVRNEPAPAQASPNDEIEQLRKSVRQLTAEVAKLRAENARLEKYRQIDYLRDLLVKEEQRVETLQKELLDIGNREVALQKRLDEIEPQLRPDRIQQSLAGVGSMRPEQERESLETQLANEKRRIQTQLDQLRQNRTRLHAAISTAEASIGTIRQRLKEAVRAAGLPNAN
;
A
#
# COMPACT_ATOMS: atom_id res chain seq x y z
N MET A 1 9.58 -17.20 -21.66
CA MET A 1 10.95 -16.84 -21.19
C MET A 1 11.17 -15.34 -21.35
N GLN A 2 10.79 -14.51 -20.37
CA GLN A 2 11.18 -13.09 -20.28
C GLN A 2 10.69 -12.57 -18.92
N GLY A 3 11.59 -12.34 -17.98
CA GLY A 3 11.20 -11.88 -16.63
C GLY A 3 12.34 -11.59 -15.66
N ASN A 4 13.58 -11.32 -16.10
CA ASN A 4 14.71 -11.08 -15.18
C ASN A 4 15.41 -9.71 -15.35
N GLY A 5 14.85 -8.75 -16.10
CA GLY A 5 15.49 -7.45 -16.37
C GLY A 5 15.31 -6.37 -15.33
N CYS A 6 14.25 -6.41 -14.51
CA CYS A 6 13.85 -5.26 -13.68
C CYS A 6 14.46 -5.23 -12.26
N ARG A 7 15.04 -6.32 -11.77
CA ARG A 7 15.63 -6.36 -10.41
C ARG A 7 17.06 -5.82 -10.31
N ARG A 8 17.78 -5.68 -11.42
CA ARG A 8 19.17 -5.18 -11.40
C ARG A 8 19.31 -3.66 -11.36
N ALA A 9 18.30 -2.92 -11.79
CA ALA A 9 18.34 -1.44 -11.86
C ALA A 9 18.20 -0.74 -10.49
N ILE A 10 17.60 -1.38 -9.50
CA ILE A 10 17.31 -0.75 -8.19
C ILE A 10 18.52 -0.86 -7.23
N LEU A 11 19.37 -1.86 -7.41
CA LEU A 11 20.56 -2.05 -6.55
C LEU A 11 21.71 -1.08 -6.85
N THR A 12 21.82 -0.60 -8.10
CA THR A 12 22.89 0.32 -8.51
C THR A 12 22.66 1.76 -8.04
N ALA A 13 21.39 2.20 -7.88
CA ALA A 13 21.07 3.56 -7.44
C ALA A 13 21.34 3.79 -5.92
N ARG A 14 21.30 2.75 -5.10
CA ARG A 14 21.62 2.86 -3.67
C ARG A 14 23.14 2.88 -3.39
N ALA A 15 23.93 2.17 -4.17
CA ALA A 15 25.39 2.16 -4.04
C ALA A 15 26.01 3.52 -4.38
N TYR A 16 25.44 4.26 -5.33
CA TYR A 16 25.94 5.57 -5.76
C TYR A 16 25.81 6.67 -4.69
N LYS A 17 24.75 6.62 -3.86
CA LYS A 17 24.54 7.60 -2.78
C LYS A 17 25.55 7.46 -1.64
N PHE A 18 26.05 6.26 -1.37
CA PHE A 18 27.06 6.05 -0.34
C PHE A 18 28.48 6.45 -0.80
N LEU A 19 28.76 6.35 -2.10
CA LEU A 19 30.06 6.68 -2.66
C LEU A 19 30.28 8.19 -2.75
N VAL A 20 29.23 8.98 -3.00
CA VAL A 20 29.29 10.46 -3.04
C VAL A 20 29.45 11.05 -1.64
N LEU A 21 28.88 10.43 -0.59
CA LEU A 21 29.05 10.89 0.80
C LEU A 21 30.47 10.59 1.35
N ALA A 22 31.09 9.50 0.94
CA ALA A 22 32.46 9.14 1.37
C ALA A 22 33.52 10.06 0.78
N THR A 23 33.33 10.59 -0.42
CA THR A 23 34.30 11.51 -1.07
C THR A 23 34.25 12.92 -0.51
N LEU A 24 33.09 13.37 0.03
CA LEU A 24 32.95 14.69 0.66
C LEU A 24 33.62 14.76 2.05
N VAL A 25 33.66 13.66 2.77
CA VAL A 25 34.31 13.63 4.10
C VAL A 25 35.84 13.59 3.98
N TRP A 26 36.41 13.04 2.90
CA TRP A 26 37.84 12.94 2.75
C TRP A 26 38.52 14.23 2.26
N SER A 27 37.80 15.14 1.60
CA SER A 27 38.35 16.41 1.12
C SER A 27 38.56 17.47 2.24
N VAL A 28 37.97 17.27 3.43
CA VAL A 28 38.13 18.19 4.57
C VAL A 28 39.40 17.90 5.40
N ILE A 29 40.00 16.72 5.24
CA ILE A 29 41.18 16.30 6.07
C ILE A 29 42.54 16.69 5.45
N GLN A 30 42.60 17.08 4.16
CA GLN A 30 43.90 17.37 3.51
C GLN A 30 44.28 18.85 3.42
N GLY A 31 43.62 19.73 4.16
CA GLY A 31 43.84 21.18 4.09
C GLY A 31 44.62 21.78 5.23
N SER A 32 45.70 21.17 5.75
CA SER A 32 46.49 21.84 6.78
C SER A 32 47.91 21.29 6.89
N THR A 33 48.81 21.57 5.94
CA THR A 33 50.26 21.68 6.22
C THR A 33 50.94 22.59 5.21
N ALA A 34 50.77 23.88 5.37
CA ALA A 34 51.70 24.88 4.85
C ALA A 34 52.14 25.74 6.04
N ILE A 35 53.16 25.26 6.74
CA ILE A 35 53.87 26.08 7.74
C ILE A 35 54.74 27.06 6.95
N ALA A 36 54.18 28.23 6.62
CA ALA A 36 54.96 29.38 6.22
C ALA A 36 55.57 29.98 7.50
N GLN A 37 56.91 29.88 7.64
CA GLN A 37 57.67 30.61 8.66
C GLN A 37 57.49 32.12 8.39
N GLN A 38 56.59 32.75 9.15
CA GLN A 38 56.54 34.20 9.23
C GLN A 38 57.58 34.67 10.27
N PRO A 39 58.25 35.79 9.99
CA PRO A 39 59.23 36.38 10.93
C PRO A 39 58.49 36.82 12.20
N VAL A 40 59.13 36.52 13.32
CA VAL A 40 58.66 36.86 14.65
C VAL A 40 58.49 38.37 14.76
N ARG A 41 57.23 38.83 14.58
CA ARG A 41 56.79 40.16 14.97
C ARG A 41 56.40 40.04 16.44
N ASN A 42 57.12 40.77 17.30
CA ASN A 42 56.78 40.88 18.72
C ASN A 42 55.40 41.57 18.84
N GLU A 43 54.33 40.74 18.77
CA GLU A 43 53.00 41.14 19.20
C GLU A 43 52.98 40.99 20.72
N PRO A 44 52.41 42.01 21.45
CA PRO A 44 52.24 41.89 22.88
C PRO A 44 51.42 40.65 23.19
N ALA A 45 51.93 39.79 24.05
CA ALA A 45 51.26 38.53 24.45
C ALA A 45 49.81 38.81 24.77
N PRO A 46 48.86 38.06 24.17
CA PRO A 46 47.45 38.22 24.54
C PRO A 46 47.36 37.96 26.04
N ALA A 47 46.74 38.92 26.75
CA ALA A 47 46.50 38.84 28.17
C ALA A 47 45.94 37.44 28.49
N GLN A 48 46.68 36.64 29.25
CA GLN A 48 46.26 35.31 29.68
C GLN A 48 44.93 35.46 30.40
N ALA A 49 43.84 35.08 29.74
CA ALA A 49 42.56 34.99 30.37
C ALA A 49 42.69 34.15 31.63
N SER A 50 42.18 34.62 32.74
CA SER A 50 42.36 33.89 34.00
C SER A 50 41.66 32.51 33.85
N PRO A 51 42.21 31.41 34.41
CA PRO A 51 41.61 30.11 34.33
C PRO A 51 40.12 30.07 34.74
N ASN A 52 39.73 31.01 35.57
CA ASN A 52 38.31 31.19 36.02
C ASN A 52 37.42 31.73 34.89
N ASP A 53 37.92 32.61 34.04
CA ASP A 53 37.15 33.18 32.91
C ASP A 53 36.87 32.11 31.83
N GLU A 54 37.85 31.25 31.59
CA GLU A 54 37.69 30.10 30.65
C GLU A 54 36.66 29.10 31.20
N ILE A 55 36.66 28.81 32.50
CA ILE A 55 35.69 27.92 33.13
C ILE A 55 34.27 28.53 33.04
N GLU A 56 34.13 29.84 33.23
CA GLU A 56 32.85 30.51 33.09
C GLU A 56 32.32 30.49 31.63
N GLN A 57 33.19 30.70 30.65
CA GLN A 57 32.85 30.62 29.23
C GLN A 57 32.44 29.19 28.87
N LEU A 58 33.13 28.16 29.30
CA LEU A 58 32.75 26.77 29.10
C LEU A 58 31.39 26.46 29.76
N ARG A 59 31.15 26.92 30.95
CA ARG A 59 29.85 26.76 31.64
C ARG A 59 28.71 27.39 30.84
N LYS A 60 28.93 28.59 30.28
CA LYS A 60 27.95 29.26 29.41
C LYS A 60 27.69 28.45 28.16
N SER A 61 28.73 27.97 27.49
CA SER A 61 28.61 27.13 26.29
C SER A 61 27.86 25.84 26.56
N VAL A 62 28.17 25.14 27.66
CA VAL A 62 27.45 23.94 28.08
C VAL A 62 25.97 24.20 28.32
N ARG A 63 25.61 25.33 28.99
CA ARG A 63 24.22 25.72 29.22
C ARG A 63 23.51 26.01 27.89
N GLN A 64 24.15 26.70 26.95
CA GLN A 64 23.58 26.98 25.62
C GLN A 64 23.34 25.71 24.83
N LEU A 65 24.35 24.83 24.77
CA LEU A 65 24.23 23.52 24.08
C LEU A 65 23.13 22.65 24.70
N THR A 66 23.03 22.65 26.03
CA THR A 66 21.98 21.90 26.72
C THR A 66 20.59 22.44 26.37
N ALA A 67 20.42 23.76 26.28
CA ALA A 67 19.18 24.39 25.87
C ALA A 67 18.82 24.08 24.39
N GLU A 68 19.82 24.11 23.49
CA GLU A 68 19.63 23.73 22.08
C GLU A 68 19.28 22.26 21.92
N VAL A 69 19.93 21.36 22.65
CA VAL A 69 19.59 19.93 22.64
C VAL A 69 18.15 19.72 23.15
N ALA A 70 17.74 20.42 24.19
CA ALA A 70 16.36 20.34 24.68
C ALA A 70 15.35 20.84 23.63
N LYS A 71 15.66 21.94 22.94
CA LYS A 71 14.84 22.47 21.84
C LYS A 71 14.74 21.49 20.69
N LEU A 72 15.85 20.94 20.22
CA LEU A 72 15.90 19.97 19.13
C LEU A 72 15.13 18.68 19.46
N ARG A 73 15.23 18.21 20.72
CA ARG A 73 14.44 17.06 21.19
C ARG A 73 12.94 17.35 21.15
N ALA A 74 12.51 18.53 21.54
CA ALA A 74 11.12 18.93 21.49
C ALA A 74 10.60 19.03 20.04
N GLU A 75 11.42 19.58 19.12
CA GLU A 75 11.10 19.63 17.69
C GLU A 75 11.01 18.23 17.07
N ASN A 76 11.96 17.35 17.38
CA ASN A 76 11.91 15.97 16.91
C ASN A 76 10.66 15.22 17.40
N ALA A 77 10.33 15.35 18.68
CA ALA A 77 9.11 14.77 19.24
C ALA A 77 7.83 15.30 18.54
N ARG A 78 7.83 16.57 18.15
CA ARG A 78 6.75 17.16 17.36
C ARG A 78 6.69 16.61 15.95
N LEU A 79 7.83 16.50 15.26
CA LEU A 79 7.93 15.95 13.92
C LEU A 79 7.51 14.46 13.87
N GLU A 80 7.86 13.69 14.89
CA GLU A 80 7.42 12.29 14.99
C GLU A 80 5.90 12.17 15.08
N LYS A 81 5.23 13.05 15.84
CA LYS A 81 3.76 13.08 15.89
C LYS A 81 3.15 13.40 14.52
N TYR A 82 3.70 14.36 13.77
CA TYR A 82 3.22 14.67 12.42
C TYR A 82 3.43 13.49 11.46
N ARG A 83 4.60 12.83 11.49
CA ARG A 83 4.87 11.64 10.69
C ARG A 83 3.89 10.50 10.98
N GLN A 84 3.53 10.33 12.25
CA GLN A 84 2.52 9.34 12.64
C GLN A 84 1.13 9.68 12.08
N ILE A 85 0.73 10.95 12.09
CA ILE A 85 -0.52 11.42 11.49
C ILE A 85 -0.52 11.18 9.99
N ASP A 86 0.54 11.54 9.27
CA ASP A 86 0.66 11.35 7.83
C ASP A 86 0.63 9.85 7.46
N TYR A 87 1.35 9.02 8.21
CA TYR A 87 1.28 7.56 8.04
C TYR A 87 -0.13 7.00 8.20
N LEU A 88 -0.87 7.46 9.22
CA LEU A 88 -2.26 7.02 9.45
C LEU A 88 -3.20 7.49 8.33
N ARG A 89 -2.98 8.69 7.78
CA ARG A 89 -3.73 9.20 6.62
C ARG A 89 -3.48 8.34 5.37
N ASP A 90 -2.22 8.04 5.08
CA ASP A 90 -1.85 7.20 3.94
C ASP A 90 -2.45 5.79 4.06
N LEU A 91 -2.44 5.24 5.28
CA LEU A 91 -3.04 3.94 5.56
C LEU A 91 -4.57 3.98 5.38
N LEU A 92 -5.22 5.05 5.82
CA LEU A 92 -6.65 5.26 5.63
C LEU A 92 -7.03 5.27 4.15
N VAL A 93 -6.31 6.06 3.33
CA VAL A 93 -6.54 6.15 1.89
C VAL A 93 -6.37 4.78 1.22
N LYS A 94 -5.35 4.01 1.60
CA LYS A 94 -5.12 2.66 1.05
C LYS A 94 -6.27 1.69 1.38
N GLU A 95 -6.76 1.70 2.61
CA GLU A 95 -7.87 0.84 3.01
C GLU A 95 -9.19 1.28 2.35
N GLU A 96 -9.42 2.58 2.19
CA GLU A 96 -10.59 3.09 1.44
C GLU A 96 -10.55 2.68 -0.03
N GLN A 97 -9.39 2.78 -0.69
CA GLN A 97 -9.20 2.29 -2.06
C GLN A 97 -9.42 0.79 -2.18
N ARG A 98 -8.98 0.03 -1.16
CA ARG A 98 -9.21 -1.42 -1.10
C ARG A 98 -10.70 -1.75 -1.02
N VAL A 99 -11.46 -1.06 -0.16
CA VAL A 99 -12.91 -1.24 -0.07
C VAL A 99 -13.59 -0.93 -1.41
N GLU A 100 -13.21 0.17 -2.07
CA GLU A 100 -13.75 0.53 -3.38
C GLU A 100 -13.47 -0.56 -4.44
N THR A 101 -12.28 -1.13 -4.43
CA THR A 101 -11.91 -2.24 -5.34
C THR A 101 -12.76 -3.48 -5.08
N LEU A 102 -12.91 -3.88 -3.82
CA LEU A 102 -13.74 -5.02 -3.44
C LEU A 102 -15.22 -4.82 -3.77
N GLN A 103 -15.75 -3.60 -3.64
CA GLN A 103 -17.11 -3.26 -4.03
C GLN A 103 -17.31 -3.37 -5.55
N LYS A 104 -16.32 -2.94 -6.35
CA LYS A 104 -16.35 -3.13 -7.81
C LYS A 104 -16.35 -4.60 -8.20
N GLU A 105 -15.51 -5.41 -7.54
CA GLU A 105 -15.49 -6.86 -7.75
C GLU A 105 -16.82 -7.52 -7.36
N LEU A 106 -17.43 -7.07 -6.27
CA LEU A 106 -18.72 -7.55 -5.83
C LEU A 106 -19.83 -7.26 -6.86
N LEU A 107 -19.82 -6.06 -7.45
CA LEU A 107 -20.75 -5.67 -8.52
C LEU A 107 -20.55 -6.55 -9.77
N ASP A 108 -19.30 -6.81 -10.15
CA ASP A 108 -18.98 -7.67 -11.30
C ASP A 108 -19.48 -9.12 -11.09
N ILE A 109 -19.28 -9.68 -9.89
CA ILE A 109 -19.83 -10.99 -9.52
C ILE A 109 -21.36 -10.97 -9.62
N GLY A 110 -22.03 -9.94 -9.12
CA GLY A 110 -23.49 -9.80 -9.23
C GLY A 110 -23.97 -9.81 -10.67
N ASN A 111 -23.31 -9.08 -11.55
CA ASN A 111 -23.63 -9.05 -12.98
C ASN A 111 -23.45 -10.44 -13.64
N ARG A 112 -22.38 -11.16 -13.28
CA ARG A 112 -22.16 -12.53 -13.78
C ARG A 112 -23.18 -13.53 -13.24
N GLU A 113 -23.59 -13.41 -11.97
CA GLU A 113 -24.66 -14.24 -11.39
C GLU A 113 -25.97 -14.05 -12.17
N VAL A 114 -26.36 -12.80 -12.45
CA VAL A 114 -27.54 -12.48 -13.22
C VAL A 114 -27.48 -13.07 -14.64
N ALA A 115 -26.34 -12.93 -15.32
CA ALA A 115 -26.15 -13.46 -16.66
C ALA A 115 -26.25 -15.00 -16.71
N LEU A 116 -25.65 -15.69 -15.72
CA LEU A 116 -25.73 -17.15 -15.63
C LEU A 116 -27.12 -17.62 -15.23
N GLN A 117 -27.81 -16.89 -14.34
CA GLN A 117 -29.19 -17.21 -13.98
C GLN A 117 -30.11 -17.10 -15.19
N LYS A 118 -29.98 -16.01 -15.97
CA LYS A 118 -30.74 -15.87 -17.22
C LYS A 118 -30.49 -17.04 -18.19
N ARG A 119 -29.21 -17.46 -18.30
CA ARG A 119 -28.86 -18.60 -19.14
C ARG A 119 -29.48 -19.91 -18.63
N LEU A 120 -29.54 -20.09 -17.31
CA LEU A 120 -30.20 -21.24 -16.69
C LEU A 120 -31.73 -21.24 -17.00
N ASP A 121 -32.33 -20.08 -16.86
CA ASP A 121 -33.80 -19.89 -17.15
C ASP A 121 -34.15 -20.12 -18.64
N GLU A 122 -33.15 -19.92 -19.56
CA GLU A 122 -33.28 -20.24 -20.98
C GLU A 122 -33.15 -21.74 -21.25
N ILE A 123 -32.30 -22.47 -20.52
CA ILE A 123 -32.08 -23.91 -20.72
C ILE A 123 -33.18 -24.75 -20.07
N GLU A 124 -33.72 -24.37 -18.93
CA GLU A 124 -34.71 -25.16 -18.22
C GLU A 124 -35.96 -25.49 -19.05
N PRO A 125 -36.58 -24.56 -19.80
CA PRO A 125 -37.70 -24.89 -20.69
C PRO A 125 -37.26 -25.75 -21.87
N GLN A 126 -35.99 -25.68 -22.34
CA GLN A 126 -35.53 -26.48 -23.45
C GLN A 126 -35.31 -27.96 -23.05
N LEU A 127 -35.09 -28.24 -21.77
CA LEU A 127 -35.03 -29.60 -21.23
C LEU A 127 -36.36 -30.33 -21.15
N ARG A 128 -37.50 -29.64 -21.40
CA ARG A 128 -38.82 -30.29 -21.43
C ARG A 128 -38.91 -31.24 -22.60
N PRO A 129 -39.43 -32.47 -22.41
CA PRO A 129 -39.54 -33.47 -23.48
C PRO A 129 -40.26 -32.95 -24.73
N ASP A 130 -41.33 -32.14 -24.54
CA ASP A 130 -42.10 -31.58 -25.66
C ASP A 130 -41.26 -30.61 -26.52
N ARG A 131 -40.37 -29.85 -25.90
CA ARG A 131 -39.48 -28.93 -26.60
C ARG A 131 -38.36 -29.66 -27.34
N ILE A 132 -37.82 -30.71 -26.74
CA ILE A 132 -36.81 -31.57 -27.37
C ILE A 132 -37.43 -32.23 -28.62
N GLN A 133 -38.66 -32.75 -28.53
CA GLN A 133 -39.37 -33.30 -29.70
C GLN A 133 -39.63 -32.24 -30.78
N GLN A 134 -40.04 -31.04 -30.42
CA GLN A 134 -40.24 -29.96 -31.38
C GLN A 134 -38.97 -29.56 -32.10
N SER A 135 -37.83 -29.48 -31.39
CA SER A 135 -36.50 -29.15 -31.99
C SER A 135 -36.02 -30.20 -32.97
N LEU A 136 -36.39 -31.45 -32.76
CA LEU A 136 -36.02 -32.57 -33.64
C LEU A 136 -37.01 -32.83 -34.80
N ALA A 137 -38.25 -32.34 -34.67
CA ALA A 137 -39.27 -32.53 -35.72
C ALA A 137 -38.94 -31.88 -37.08
N GLY A 138 -38.01 -30.92 -37.10
CA GLY A 138 -37.50 -30.29 -38.33
C GLY A 138 -36.22 -30.91 -38.90
N VAL A 139 -35.56 -31.81 -38.16
CA VAL A 139 -34.30 -32.46 -38.54
C VAL A 139 -34.67 -33.85 -39.03
N GLY A 140 -34.65 -34.07 -40.36
CA GLY A 140 -34.94 -35.37 -40.97
C GLY A 140 -33.81 -36.40 -40.69
N SER A 141 -33.69 -36.83 -39.46
CA SER A 141 -32.61 -37.72 -39.00
C SER A 141 -33.02 -39.21 -39.19
N MET A 142 -32.08 -40.04 -39.62
CA MET A 142 -32.22 -41.47 -39.65
C MET A 142 -32.18 -42.16 -38.26
N ARG A 143 -31.83 -41.42 -37.19
CA ARG A 143 -31.72 -41.93 -35.80
C ARG A 143 -32.24 -40.91 -34.77
N PRO A 144 -33.52 -40.61 -34.77
CA PRO A 144 -34.10 -39.55 -33.93
C PRO A 144 -33.94 -39.79 -32.43
N GLU A 145 -33.95 -41.03 -31.99
CA GLU A 145 -33.78 -41.40 -30.58
C GLU A 145 -32.36 -41.04 -30.06
N GLN A 146 -31.31 -41.32 -30.85
CA GLN A 146 -29.93 -41.01 -30.46
C GLN A 146 -29.69 -39.50 -30.41
N GLU A 147 -30.30 -38.75 -31.34
CA GLU A 147 -30.17 -37.28 -31.36
C GLU A 147 -30.92 -36.65 -30.17
N ARG A 148 -32.08 -37.21 -29.83
CA ARG A 148 -32.83 -36.79 -28.63
C ARG A 148 -31.97 -36.99 -27.35
N GLU A 149 -31.45 -38.20 -27.16
CA GLU A 149 -30.64 -38.55 -26.00
C GLU A 149 -29.36 -37.69 -25.91
N SER A 150 -28.72 -37.44 -27.06
CA SER A 150 -27.55 -36.57 -27.17
C SER A 150 -27.88 -35.12 -26.76
N LEU A 151 -28.99 -34.55 -27.26
CA LEU A 151 -29.40 -33.19 -26.98
C LEU A 151 -29.78 -33.03 -25.48
N GLU A 152 -30.52 -34.00 -24.94
CA GLU A 152 -30.87 -34.02 -23.52
C GLU A 152 -29.64 -34.08 -22.63
N THR A 153 -28.68 -34.93 -22.99
CA THR A 153 -27.41 -35.02 -22.25
C THR A 153 -26.59 -33.74 -22.32
N GLN A 154 -26.55 -33.08 -23.48
CA GLN A 154 -25.83 -31.83 -23.66
C GLN A 154 -26.46 -30.72 -22.82
N LEU A 155 -27.77 -30.53 -22.86
CA LEU A 155 -28.48 -29.53 -22.08
C LEU A 155 -28.39 -29.79 -20.56
N ALA A 156 -28.49 -31.06 -20.15
CA ALA A 156 -28.31 -31.42 -18.73
C ALA A 156 -26.88 -31.11 -18.23
N ASN A 157 -25.86 -31.40 -19.04
CA ASN A 157 -24.48 -31.07 -18.72
C ASN A 157 -24.26 -29.56 -18.67
N GLU A 158 -24.81 -28.79 -19.61
CA GLU A 158 -24.73 -27.32 -19.58
C GLU A 158 -25.41 -26.76 -18.33
N LYS A 159 -26.63 -27.23 -18.00
CA LYS A 159 -27.32 -26.86 -16.75
C LYS A 159 -26.43 -27.11 -15.53
N ARG A 160 -25.87 -28.31 -15.40
CA ARG A 160 -25.00 -28.66 -14.28
C ARG A 160 -23.75 -27.75 -14.18
N ARG A 161 -23.13 -27.46 -15.35
CA ARG A 161 -21.98 -26.55 -15.41
C ARG A 161 -22.34 -25.14 -14.93
N ILE A 162 -23.47 -24.60 -15.38
CA ILE A 162 -23.95 -23.27 -14.96
C ILE A 162 -24.26 -23.25 -13.46
N GLN A 163 -24.93 -24.28 -12.95
CA GLN A 163 -25.20 -24.39 -11.51
C GLN A 163 -23.91 -24.40 -10.68
N THR A 164 -22.90 -25.16 -11.10
CA THR A 164 -21.59 -25.18 -10.44
C THR A 164 -20.94 -23.79 -10.45
N GLN A 165 -21.01 -23.09 -11.58
CA GLN A 165 -20.47 -21.71 -11.68
C GLN A 165 -21.22 -20.73 -10.77
N LEU A 166 -22.54 -20.82 -10.70
CA LEU A 166 -23.36 -20.02 -9.81
C LEU A 166 -22.98 -20.24 -8.34
N ASP A 167 -22.79 -21.50 -7.95
CA ASP A 167 -22.38 -21.81 -6.58
C ASP A 167 -21.00 -21.27 -6.23
N GLN A 168 -20.04 -21.33 -7.17
CA GLN A 168 -18.74 -20.71 -7.02
C GLN A 168 -18.82 -19.19 -6.88
N LEU A 169 -19.63 -18.52 -7.70
CA LEU A 169 -19.82 -17.08 -7.62
C LEU A 169 -20.48 -16.67 -6.29
N ARG A 170 -21.47 -17.42 -5.81
CA ARG A 170 -22.10 -17.20 -4.50
C ARG A 170 -21.10 -17.33 -3.35
N GLN A 171 -20.21 -18.33 -3.39
CA GLN A 171 -19.14 -18.48 -2.41
C GLN A 171 -18.17 -17.29 -2.45
N ASN A 172 -17.77 -16.87 -3.66
CA ASN A 172 -16.89 -15.72 -3.82
C ASN A 172 -17.55 -14.42 -3.33
N ARG A 173 -18.83 -14.22 -3.62
CA ARG A 173 -19.61 -13.10 -3.09
C ARG A 173 -19.60 -13.06 -1.55
N THR A 174 -19.81 -14.19 -0.91
CA THR A 174 -19.77 -14.29 0.56
C THR A 174 -18.37 -13.93 1.11
N ARG A 175 -17.31 -14.39 0.44
CA ARG A 175 -15.94 -14.04 0.83
C ARG A 175 -15.64 -12.55 0.66
N LEU A 176 -16.12 -11.94 -0.44
CA LEU A 176 -15.95 -10.50 -0.67
C LEU A 176 -16.71 -9.66 0.37
N HIS A 177 -17.94 -10.03 0.72
CA HIS A 177 -18.68 -9.36 1.80
C HIS A 177 -17.91 -9.40 3.12
N ALA A 178 -17.36 -10.55 3.50
CA ALA A 178 -16.54 -10.67 4.71
C ALA A 178 -15.26 -9.81 4.63
N ALA A 179 -14.60 -9.76 3.47
CA ALA A 179 -13.42 -8.93 3.25
C ALA A 179 -13.74 -7.43 3.34
N ILE A 180 -14.85 -6.99 2.76
CA ILE A 180 -15.34 -5.60 2.84
C ILE A 180 -15.61 -5.23 4.31
N SER A 181 -16.37 -6.05 5.04
CA SER A 181 -16.67 -5.81 6.45
C SER A 181 -15.39 -5.70 7.30
N THR A 182 -14.39 -6.56 7.04
CA THR A 182 -13.09 -6.50 7.74
C THR A 182 -12.34 -5.21 7.41
N ALA A 183 -12.33 -4.79 6.15
CA ALA A 183 -11.66 -3.56 5.73
C ALA A 183 -12.36 -2.31 6.30
N GLU A 184 -13.69 -2.28 6.35
CA GLU A 184 -14.48 -1.21 6.97
C GLU A 184 -14.22 -1.10 8.49
N ALA A 185 -14.10 -2.23 9.19
CA ALA A 185 -13.71 -2.24 10.60
C ALA A 185 -12.29 -1.71 10.81
N SER A 186 -11.36 -2.04 9.91
CA SER A 186 -10.00 -1.48 9.89
C SER A 186 -10.01 0.03 9.70
N ILE A 187 -10.79 0.54 8.74
CA ILE A 187 -10.99 1.98 8.50
C ILE A 187 -11.50 2.67 9.77
N GLY A 188 -12.49 2.09 10.45
CA GLY A 188 -13.00 2.60 11.71
C GLY A 188 -11.91 2.75 12.77
N THR A 189 -11.09 1.72 12.93
CA THR A 189 -9.96 1.72 13.87
C THR A 189 -8.90 2.77 13.52
N ILE A 190 -8.54 2.88 12.24
CA ILE A 190 -7.57 3.87 11.77
C ILE A 190 -8.07 5.29 11.99
N ARG A 191 -9.34 5.57 11.69
CA ARG A 191 -9.97 6.89 11.93
C ARG A 191 -9.95 7.27 13.40
N GLN A 192 -10.19 6.32 14.30
CA GLN A 192 -10.11 6.57 15.73
C GLN A 192 -8.67 6.91 16.16
N ARG A 193 -7.69 6.09 15.75
CA ARG A 193 -6.27 6.36 16.02
C ARG A 193 -5.80 7.70 15.47
N LEU A 194 -6.27 8.07 14.27
CA LEU A 194 -5.97 9.36 13.66
C LEU A 194 -6.51 10.52 14.51
N LYS A 195 -7.76 10.43 14.98
CA LYS A 195 -8.35 11.44 15.88
C LYS A 195 -7.55 11.57 17.17
N GLU A 196 -7.11 10.47 17.76
CA GLU A 196 -6.28 10.48 18.98
C GLU A 196 -4.91 11.11 18.71
N ALA A 197 -4.24 10.76 17.60
CA ALA A 197 -2.95 11.34 17.21
C ALA A 197 -3.04 12.86 16.95
N VAL A 198 -4.10 13.32 16.28
CA VAL A 198 -4.36 14.75 16.02
C VAL A 198 -4.56 15.51 17.34
N ARG A 199 -5.35 14.95 18.28
CA ARG A 199 -5.51 15.53 19.63
C ARG A 199 -4.19 15.59 20.40
N ALA A 200 -3.40 14.52 20.37
CA ALA A 200 -2.10 14.46 21.03
C ALA A 200 -1.07 15.42 20.43
N ALA A 201 -1.23 15.80 19.16
CA ALA A 201 -0.40 16.81 18.50
C ALA A 201 -0.85 18.25 18.78
N GLY A 202 -2.00 18.45 19.43
CA GLY A 202 -2.57 19.78 19.70
C GLY A 202 -3.10 20.49 18.46
N LEU A 203 -3.42 19.72 17.41
CA LEU A 203 -4.00 20.27 16.18
C LEU A 203 -5.52 20.42 16.33
N PRO A 204 -6.13 21.50 15.78
CA PRO A 204 -7.58 21.61 15.72
C PRO A 204 -8.14 20.43 14.91
N ASN A 205 -9.23 19.85 15.41
CA ASN A 205 -9.91 18.77 14.69
C ASN A 205 -10.34 19.31 13.32
N ALA A 206 -9.72 18.81 12.24
CA ALA A 206 -10.28 18.95 10.91
C ALA A 206 -11.54 18.06 10.87
N ASN A 207 -12.71 18.68 10.87
CA ASN A 207 -13.99 18.04 10.59
C ASN A 207 -14.06 17.63 9.13
#